data_2f26e1c3bfb5d29105251f03433ba01a
#
_entry.id   2f26e1c3bfb5d29105251f03433ba01a
#
_cell.length_a   1.000
_cell.length_b   1.000
_cell.length_c   1.000
_cell.angle_alpha   90.00
_cell.angle_beta   90.00
_cell.angle_gamma   90.00
#
_symmetry.space_group_name_H-M   'P 1'
#
loop_
_entity.id
_entity.type
_entity.pdbx_description
1 polymer ?
#
loop_
_entity_poly.entity_id
_entity_poly.type
_entity_poly.pdbx_seq_one_letter_code
_entity_poly.pdbx_strand_id
1 'polypeptide(L)'
;MNKKIILASASPRRRELLTQIGLDFDVVVSETEEKITSTEPAKVVEELSAQKAEAVWEKLAVSGVCQAPDNSADRMHEGCGVCDPEQKSGETTMTDPLVMGADTVVACDGKILGKPADTEAAAAMLTMLQGRGHEV
;
A
#
# COMPACT_ATOMS: atom_id res chain seq x y z
N MET A 1 13.72 -1.36 -19.07
CA MET A 1 13.49 -0.35 -18.02
C MET A 1 12.98 -1.06 -16.79
N ASN A 2 13.82 -1.24 -15.77
CA ASN A 2 13.40 -1.85 -14.52
C ASN A 2 12.75 -0.79 -13.65
N LYS A 3 11.43 -0.79 -13.55
CA LYS A 3 10.72 0.05 -12.59
C LYS A 3 10.95 -0.52 -11.19
N LYS A 4 11.26 0.33 -10.23
CA LYS A 4 11.35 -0.05 -8.84
C LYS A 4 9.95 -0.36 -8.30
N ILE A 5 9.73 -1.57 -7.80
CA ILE A 5 8.46 -1.98 -7.22
C ILE A 5 8.49 -1.71 -5.72
N ILE A 6 7.42 -1.13 -5.21
CA ILE A 6 7.23 -0.83 -3.78
C ILE A 6 5.95 -1.51 -3.30
N LEU A 7 6.08 -2.43 -2.36
CA LEU A 7 4.94 -3.11 -1.74
C LEU A 7 4.42 -2.29 -0.55
N ALA A 8 3.21 -1.77 -0.69
CA ALA A 8 2.50 -1.02 0.36
C ALA A 8 1.77 -1.98 1.33
N SER A 9 2.51 -2.91 1.94
CA SER A 9 1.92 -3.89 2.85
C SER A 9 2.93 -4.44 3.85
N ALA A 10 2.51 -4.57 5.11
CA ALA A 10 3.30 -5.21 6.17
C ALA A 10 3.21 -6.75 6.16
N SER A 11 2.33 -7.33 5.33
CA SER A 11 2.06 -8.78 5.34
C SER A 11 3.29 -9.61 4.93
N PRO A 12 3.79 -10.52 5.81
CA PRO A 12 4.90 -11.41 5.47
C PRO A 12 4.56 -12.31 4.28
N ARG A 13 3.33 -12.78 4.21
CA ARG A 13 2.86 -13.68 3.14
C ARG A 13 2.94 -13.04 1.76
N ARG A 14 2.58 -11.75 1.64
CA ARG A 14 2.69 -11.04 0.37
C ARG A 14 4.14 -10.85 -0.06
N ARG A 15 5.04 -10.59 0.91
CA ARG A 15 6.48 -10.54 0.64
C ARG A 15 7.01 -11.86 0.11
N GLU A 16 6.64 -12.97 0.75
CA GLU A 16 7.02 -14.31 0.29
C GLU A 16 6.55 -14.58 -1.14
N LEU A 17 5.30 -14.25 -1.46
CA LEU A 17 4.74 -14.46 -2.79
C LEU A 17 5.50 -13.66 -3.87
N LEU A 18 5.82 -12.40 -3.63
CA LEU A 18 6.60 -11.58 -4.55
C LEU A 18 8.02 -12.11 -4.72
N THR A 19 8.64 -12.59 -3.64
CA THR A 19 9.97 -13.23 -3.68
C THR A 19 9.94 -14.53 -4.48
N GLN A 20 8.91 -15.36 -4.32
CA GLN A 20 8.76 -16.63 -5.04
C GLN A 20 8.66 -16.44 -6.57
N ILE A 21 8.06 -15.36 -7.02
CA ILE A 21 8.00 -15.02 -8.46
C ILE A 21 9.21 -14.25 -8.97
N GLY A 22 10.22 -14.04 -8.11
CA GLY A 22 11.50 -13.44 -8.49
C GLY A 22 11.46 -11.93 -8.75
N LEU A 23 10.53 -11.20 -8.11
CA LEU A 23 10.47 -9.75 -8.21
C LEU A 23 11.37 -9.10 -7.16
N ASP A 24 12.13 -8.08 -7.59
CA ASP A 24 12.83 -7.17 -6.70
C ASP A 24 11.89 -6.04 -6.27
N PHE A 25 11.70 -5.87 -4.98
CA PHE A 25 10.80 -4.87 -4.42
C PHE A 25 11.28 -4.35 -3.07
N ASP A 26 10.89 -3.12 -2.76
CA ASP A 26 11.02 -2.56 -1.41
C ASP A 26 9.68 -2.64 -0.69
N VAL A 27 9.71 -2.63 0.64
CA VAL A 27 8.51 -2.61 1.47
C VAL A 27 8.40 -1.26 2.17
N VAL A 28 7.31 -0.56 1.92
CA VAL A 28 6.96 0.68 2.62
C VAL A 28 5.56 0.54 3.18
N VAL A 29 5.43 0.67 4.50
CA VAL A 29 4.13 0.60 5.17
C VAL A 29 3.66 2.00 5.51
N SER A 30 2.38 2.28 5.26
CA SER A 30 1.69 3.47 5.76
C SER A 30 0.67 3.07 6.81
N GLU A 31 0.61 3.83 7.87
CA GLU A 31 -0.43 3.74 8.90
C GLU A 31 -1.52 4.74 8.55
N THR A 32 -2.40 4.38 7.63
CA THR A 32 -3.53 5.21 7.23
C THR A 32 -4.81 4.63 7.80
N GLU A 33 -5.69 5.48 8.29
CA GLU A 33 -7.03 5.04 8.70
C GLU A 33 -7.79 4.48 7.50
N GLU A 34 -8.22 3.24 7.62
CA GLU A 34 -8.98 2.55 6.58
C GLU A 34 -10.42 3.11 6.56
N LYS A 35 -10.81 3.69 5.44
CA LYS A 35 -12.17 4.21 5.21
C LYS A 35 -12.89 3.29 4.26
N ILE A 36 -13.93 2.62 4.74
CA ILE A 36 -14.78 1.73 3.96
C ILE A 36 -16.07 2.48 3.63
N THR A 37 -16.36 2.65 2.34
CA THR A 37 -17.59 3.30 1.87
C THR A 37 -18.58 2.31 1.29
N SER A 38 -18.10 1.15 0.83
CA SER A 38 -18.90 0.09 0.24
C SER A 38 -19.23 -1.02 1.25
N THR A 39 -20.30 -1.76 0.99
CA THR A 39 -20.68 -2.98 1.70
C THR A 39 -20.40 -4.23 0.88
N GLU A 40 -20.03 -4.07 -0.38
CA GLU A 40 -19.71 -5.17 -1.29
C GLU A 40 -18.25 -5.60 -1.09
N PRO A 41 -17.95 -6.89 -0.77
CA PRO A 41 -16.60 -7.33 -0.42
C PRO A 41 -15.54 -6.99 -1.48
N ALA A 42 -15.85 -7.19 -2.75
CA ALA A 42 -14.94 -6.89 -3.84
C ALA A 42 -14.55 -5.40 -3.89
N LYS A 43 -15.53 -4.51 -3.75
CA LYS A 43 -15.28 -3.07 -3.74
C LYS A 43 -14.52 -2.62 -2.50
N VAL A 44 -14.79 -3.24 -1.35
CA VAL A 44 -14.05 -2.95 -0.12
C VAL A 44 -12.56 -3.31 -0.28
N VAL A 45 -12.26 -4.45 -0.87
CA VAL A 45 -10.86 -4.84 -1.15
C VAL A 45 -10.17 -3.85 -2.09
N GLU A 46 -10.87 -3.42 -3.15
CA GLU A 46 -10.35 -2.41 -4.09
C GLU A 46 -10.08 -1.08 -3.39
N GLU A 47 -11.05 -0.57 -2.61
CA GLU A 47 -10.90 0.68 -1.84
C GLU A 47 -9.71 0.62 -0.89
N LEU A 48 -9.61 -0.44 -0.09
CA LEU A 48 -8.53 -0.59 0.89
C LEU A 48 -7.16 -0.75 0.23
N SER A 49 -7.10 -1.48 -0.89
CA SER A 49 -5.87 -1.65 -1.65
C SER A 49 -5.40 -0.33 -2.25
N ALA A 50 -6.33 0.45 -2.83
CA ALA A 50 -6.03 1.76 -3.39
C ALA A 50 -5.55 2.75 -2.31
N GLN A 51 -6.26 2.84 -1.18
CA GLN A 51 -5.88 3.71 -0.06
C GLN A 51 -4.46 3.40 0.45
N LYS A 52 -4.09 2.12 0.56
CA LYS A 52 -2.74 1.72 0.95
C LYS A 52 -1.68 2.13 -0.06
N ALA A 53 -1.96 1.98 -1.34
CA ALA A 53 -1.04 2.39 -2.40
C ALA A 53 -0.88 3.92 -2.45
N GLU A 54 -1.98 4.66 -2.39
CA GLU A 54 -1.99 6.14 -2.39
C GLU A 54 -1.23 6.71 -1.20
N ALA A 55 -1.47 6.20 0.00
CA ALA A 55 -0.80 6.66 1.20
C ALA A 55 0.73 6.44 1.16
N VAL A 56 1.18 5.33 0.57
CA VAL A 56 2.60 5.10 0.34
C VAL A 56 3.14 6.01 -0.76
N TRP A 57 2.38 6.22 -1.82
CA TRP A 57 2.75 7.14 -2.89
C TRP A 57 2.95 8.56 -2.38
N GLU A 58 2.00 9.09 -1.60
CA GLU A 58 2.12 10.42 -0.96
C GLU A 58 3.35 10.51 -0.04
N LYS A 59 3.60 9.46 0.75
CA LYS A 59 4.77 9.40 1.62
C LYS A 59 6.08 9.46 0.85
N LEU A 60 6.15 8.82 -0.32
CA LEU A 60 7.33 8.85 -1.19
C LEU A 60 7.47 10.20 -1.89
N ALA A 61 6.37 10.83 -2.31
CA ALA A 61 6.38 12.15 -2.91
C ALA A 61 6.92 13.22 -1.94
N VAL A 62 6.49 13.18 -0.68
CA VAL A 62 6.99 14.08 0.37
C VAL A 62 8.47 13.84 0.68
N SER A 63 8.95 12.60 0.54
CA SER A 63 10.35 12.24 0.79
C SER A 63 11.29 12.57 -0.38
N GLY A 64 10.81 13.22 -1.43
CA GLY A 64 11.60 13.62 -2.60
C GLY A 64 12.02 12.47 -3.53
N VAL A 65 11.47 11.29 -3.33
CA VAL A 65 11.74 10.10 -4.17
C VAL A 65 10.88 10.08 -5.43
N CYS A 66 9.74 10.76 -5.42
CA CYS A 66 8.85 10.88 -6.56
C CYS A 66 8.60 12.37 -6.85
N GLN A 67 9.07 12.86 -7.98
CA GLN A 67 8.58 14.11 -8.55
C GLN A 67 7.40 13.75 -9.45
N ALA A 68 6.19 14.10 -9.04
CA ALA A 68 5.05 14.09 -9.96
C ALA A 68 5.36 15.01 -11.13
N PRO A 69 4.98 14.68 -12.37
CA PRO A 69 5.06 15.62 -13.48
C PRO A 69 4.05 16.74 -13.20
N ASP A 70 4.50 17.78 -12.55
CA ASP A 70 3.68 18.95 -12.27
C ASP A 70 3.60 19.80 -13.54
N ASN A 71 2.42 19.81 -14.15
CA ASN A 71 2.03 20.70 -15.22
C ASN A 71 1.46 22.03 -14.67
N SER A 72 2.07 22.59 -13.66
CA SER A 72 1.74 23.94 -13.21
C SER A 72 3.01 24.79 -13.08
N ALA A 73 3.27 25.55 -14.13
CA ALA A 73 4.11 26.72 -14.06
C ALA A 73 3.55 27.66 -12.96
N ASP A 74 4.40 27.99 -12.02
CA ASP A 74 4.27 29.07 -11.05
C ASP A 74 4.14 28.65 -9.58
N ARG A 75 5.30 28.39 -8.98
CA ARG A 75 5.54 28.80 -7.57
C ARG A 75 7.04 28.79 -7.27
N MET A 76 7.60 29.99 -7.25
CA MET A 76 8.87 30.26 -6.55
C MET A 76 8.71 29.83 -5.09
N HIS A 77 9.51 28.87 -4.65
CA HIS A 77 9.71 28.57 -3.24
C HIS A 77 11.13 28.94 -2.85
N GLU A 78 11.26 30.13 -2.27
CA GLU A 78 12.44 30.50 -1.51
C GLU A 78 12.48 29.69 -0.22
N GLY A 79 13.61 29.05 0.05
CA GLY A 79 13.96 28.60 1.38
C GLY A 79 14.06 27.09 1.61
N CYS A 80 15.01 26.43 0.94
CA CYS A 80 15.61 25.21 1.46
C CYS A 80 17.13 25.34 1.37
N GLY A 81 17.72 25.94 2.40
CA GLY A 81 19.14 25.97 2.58
C GLY A 81 19.61 24.70 3.25
N VAL A 82 20.08 23.74 2.50
CA VAL A 82 21.16 22.78 2.74
C VAL A 82 21.20 21.82 1.53
N CYS A 83 21.77 22.29 0.44
CA CYS A 83 22.25 21.39 -0.60
C CYS A 83 23.74 21.61 -0.72
N ASP A 84 24.54 20.73 -0.17
CA ASP A 84 25.97 20.68 -0.45
C ASP A 84 26.23 20.38 -1.93
N PRO A 85 27.01 21.18 -2.65
CA PRO A 85 27.21 21.05 -4.09
C PRO A 85 28.30 20.06 -4.51
N GLU A 86 28.75 19.13 -3.65
CA GLU A 86 29.91 18.26 -3.94
C GLU A 86 29.68 16.76 -3.84
N GLN A 87 28.55 16.27 -4.36
CA GLN A 87 28.44 14.84 -4.70
C GLN A 87 27.85 14.63 -6.09
N LYS A 88 28.65 15.02 -7.11
CA LYS A 88 28.50 14.54 -8.48
C LYS A 88 29.13 13.16 -8.57
N SER A 89 28.34 12.11 -8.54
CA SER A 89 28.58 10.89 -9.33
C SER A 89 27.49 9.86 -9.00
N GLY A 90 26.51 9.76 -9.84
CA GLY A 90 25.45 8.77 -9.78
C GLY A 90 24.26 9.28 -10.56
N GLU A 91 24.25 9.04 -11.86
CA GLU A 91 23.13 9.22 -12.75
C GLU A 91 21.99 8.32 -12.27
N THR A 92 21.28 8.78 -11.23
CA THR A 92 20.04 8.16 -10.81
C THR A 92 18.96 8.65 -11.76
N THR A 93 18.82 7.96 -12.88
CA THR A 93 17.58 8.03 -13.66
C THR A 93 16.44 7.70 -12.72
N MET A 94 15.72 8.72 -12.30
CA MET A 94 14.51 8.59 -11.51
C MET A 94 13.48 7.78 -12.33
N THR A 95 13.48 6.47 -12.15
CA THR A 95 12.42 5.63 -12.68
C THR A 95 11.23 5.78 -11.76
N ASP A 96 10.09 6.21 -12.30
CA ASP A 96 8.84 6.28 -11.56
C ASP A 96 8.60 4.94 -10.84
N PRO A 97 8.51 4.91 -9.51
CA PRO A 97 8.25 3.67 -8.80
C PRO A 97 6.84 3.15 -9.08
N LEU A 98 6.69 1.85 -9.07
CA LEU A 98 5.40 1.20 -9.11
C LEU A 98 4.97 0.83 -7.69
N VAL A 99 3.98 1.50 -7.15
CA VAL A 99 3.46 1.19 -5.81
C VAL A 99 2.34 0.15 -5.93
N MET A 100 2.49 -0.95 -5.21
CA MET A 100 1.54 -2.05 -5.18
C MET A 100 0.83 -2.10 -3.82
N GLY A 101 -0.46 -1.77 -3.81
CA GLY A 101 -1.35 -1.97 -2.67
C GLY A 101 -2.09 -3.29 -2.78
N ALA A 102 -2.35 -3.92 -1.66
CA ALA A 102 -3.17 -5.13 -1.60
C ALA A 102 -3.90 -5.22 -0.26
N ASP A 103 -5.13 -5.71 -0.29
CA ASP A 103 -5.87 -6.05 0.92
C ASP A 103 -6.52 -7.42 0.83
N THR A 104 -7.04 -7.91 1.94
CA THR A 104 -7.75 -9.19 2.01
C THR A 104 -8.87 -9.04 3.02
N VAL A 105 -10.08 -9.38 2.61
CA VAL A 105 -11.24 -9.45 3.48
C VAL A 105 -11.83 -10.85 3.42
N VAL A 106 -12.54 -11.24 4.46
CA VAL A 106 -13.32 -12.48 4.51
C VAL A 106 -14.79 -12.10 4.56
N ALA A 107 -15.59 -12.66 3.68
CA ALA A 107 -17.04 -12.46 3.67
C ALA A 107 -17.79 -13.76 3.89
N CYS A 108 -18.78 -13.73 4.76
CA CYS A 108 -19.65 -14.87 5.05
C CYS A 108 -21.08 -14.37 5.17
N ASP A 109 -22.00 -14.98 4.42
CA ASP A 109 -23.44 -14.62 4.40
C ASP A 109 -23.67 -13.10 4.18
N GLY A 110 -22.89 -12.48 3.28
CA GLY A 110 -22.97 -11.06 2.97
C GLY A 110 -22.40 -10.12 4.04
N LYS A 111 -21.74 -10.66 5.07
CA LYS A 111 -21.07 -9.88 6.10
C LYS A 111 -19.56 -9.94 5.90
N ILE A 112 -18.93 -8.78 5.91
CA ILE A 112 -17.47 -8.67 5.88
C ILE A 112 -16.94 -8.84 7.30
N LEU A 113 -16.02 -9.78 7.47
CA LEU A 113 -15.35 -10.05 8.74
C LEU A 113 -14.02 -9.32 8.75
N GLY A 114 -13.87 -8.37 9.68
CA GLY A 114 -12.63 -7.65 9.91
C GLY A 114 -11.64 -8.44 10.79
N LYS A 115 -10.62 -7.76 11.27
CA LYS A 115 -9.72 -8.34 12.26
C LYS A 115 -10.44 -8.47 13.60
N PRO A 116 -10.37 -9.64 14.28
CA PRO A 116 -10.93 -9.78 15.62
C PRO A 116 -10.20 -8.87 16.61
N ALA A 117 -10.97 -8.27 17.52
CA ALA A 117 -10.40 -7.39 18.55
C ALA A 117 -9.71 -8.20 19.64
N ASP A 118 -10.20 -9.40 19.94
CA ASP A 118 -9.71 -10.28 20.97
C ASP A 118 -9.89 -11.76 20.61
N THR A 119 -9.47 -12.64 21.49
CA THR A 119 -9.54 -14.09 21.31
C THR A 119 -10.98 -14.59 21.27
N GLU A 120 -11.89 -13.96 22.01
CA GLU A 120 -13.30 -14.33 22.05
C GLU A 120 -14.00 -13.98 20.73
N ALA A 121 -13.72 -12.79 20.19
CA ALA A 121 -14.17 -12.38 18.87
C ALA A 121 -13.62 -13.29 17.77
N ALA A 122 -12.37 -13.71 17.87
CA ALA A 122 -11.77 -14.67 16.94
C ALA A 122 -12.49 -16.03 16.98
N ALA A 123 -12.78 -16.55 18.17
CA ALA A 123 -13.51 -17.81 18.35
C ALA A 123 -14.94 -17.72 17.76
N ALA A 124 -15.63 -16.60 17.98
CA ALA A 124 -16.95 -16.36 17.42
C ALA A 124 -16.93 -16.31 15.88
N MET A 125 -15.93 -15.65 15.29
CA MET A 125 -15.74 -15.61 13.82
C MET A 125 -15.48 -17.01 13.26
N LEU A 126 -14.59 -17.79 13.87
CA LEU A 126 -14.31 -19.17 13.46
C LEU A 126 -15.54 -20.06 13.54
N THR A 127 -16.35 -19.90 14.60
CA THR A 127 -17.62 -20.61 14.77
C THR A 127 -18.61 -20.24 13.67
N MET A 128 -18.63 -18.95 13.26
CA MET A 128 -19.49 -18.49 12.18
C MET A 128 -19.07 -19.07 10.82
N LEU A 129 -17.78 -19.22 10.57
CA LEU A 129 -17.22 -19.79 9.33
C LEU A 129 -17.33 -21.30 9.25
N GLN A 130 -17.44 -21.98 10.38
CA GLN A 130 -17.46 -23.44 10.46
C GLN A 130 -18.71 -24.03 9.78
N GLY A 131 -18.49 -25.01 8.91
CA GLY A 131 -19.55 -25.76 8.25
C GLY A 131 -20.34 -25.02 7.17
N ARG A 132 -19.81 -23.88 6.68
CA ARG A 132 -20.44 -23.10 5.61
C ARG A 132 -19.40 -22.53 4.66
N GLY A 133 -19.84 -22.14 3.45
CA GLY A 133 -19.00 -21.45 2.48
C GLY A 133 -18.74 -20.00 2.89
N HIS A 134 -17.53 -19.52 2.58
CA HIS A 134 -17.17 -18.12 2.73
C HIS A 134 -16.28 -17.70 1.56
N GLU A 135 -16.17 -16.40 1.33
CA GLU A 135 -15.37 -15.79 0.28
C GLU A 135 -14.17 -15.06 0.91
N VAL A 136 -13.03 -15.11 0.19
CA VAL A 136 -11.80 -14.43 0.59
C VAL A 136 -11.24 -13.68 -0.61
#